data_00f28ab065e8da40b811a64e6746bc48
#
_entry.id   00f28ab065e8da40b811a64e6746bc48
#
_cell.length_a   1.000
_cell.length_b   1.000
_cell.length_c   1.000
_cell.angle_alpha   90.00
_cell.angle_beta   90.00
_cell.angle_gamma   90.00
#
_symmetry.space_group_name_H-M   'P 1'
#
loop_
_entity.id
_entity.type
_entity.pdbx_description
1 polymer ?
#
loop_
_entity_poly.entity_id
_entity_poly.type
_entity_poly.pdbx_seq_one_letter_code
_entity_poly.pdbx_strand_id
1 'polypeptide(L)'
;MADPSSTAAQSTSSGRASGPVASPQAPATAVMPALEPLAEAAAGLPGVRRAGLEGGELVIHAERDRVTELMLALRDDPRFACEQMMDLCGVDWPERAERFDVVYNLLSVSHNHRVRVVVTTDEQAPVPSIHRVWPVATWFEREAWDMYGILFAGQPDLRRILTDYGFSGHPLRKDFPLSGHVEVRYDEERKQVVYQPVSLTQDFRNFDYVSPWEGMVTLPGDEKVHGTRKALGIGTQAQSGASGGGNKDEA
;
A
#
# COMPACT_ATOMS: atom_id res chain seq x y z
N MET A 1 -10.66 -80.68 16.21
CA MET A 1 -10.15 -80.76 17.60
C MET A 1 -9.41 -79.46 17.91
N ALA A 2 -9.84 -78.82 18.97
CA ALA A 2 -9.25 -77.65 19.68
C ALA A 2 -9.40 -76.30 19.05
N ASP A 3 -10.33 -75.54 19.58
CA ASP A 3 -10.41 -74.09 19.62
C ASP A 3 -9.21 -73.45 20.37
N PRO A 4 -8.83 -72.25 20.00
CA PRO A 4 -8.26 -71.38 20.98
C PRO A 4 -9.03 -70.08 21.14
N SER A 5 -9.32 -69.87 22.36
CA SER A 5 -9.91 -68.75 23.07
C SER A 5 -9.60 -67.32 22.56
N SER A 6 -10.66 -66.63 22.37
CA SER A 6 -10.79 -65.14 22.23
C SER A 6 -10.22 -64.44 23.49
N THR A 7 -9.24 -63.59 23.29
CA THR A 7 -8.85 -62.57 24.29
C THR A 7 -9.24 -61.20 23.78
N ALA A 8 -10.31 -60.66 24.37
CA ALA A 8 -10.75 -59.29 24.10
C ALA A 8 -9.80 -58.29 24.75
N ALA A 9 -9.13 -57.48 23.91
CA ALA A 9 -8.38 -56.34 24.34
C ALA A 9 -9.31 -55.15 24.61
N GLN A 10 -9.41 -54.76 25.87
CA GLN A 10 -10.09 -53.51 26.27
C GLN A 10 -9.27 -52.31 25.86
N SER A 11 -9.80 -51.54 24.94
CA SER A 11 -9.26 -50.22 24.58
C SER A 11 -9.65 -49.18 25.63
N THR A 12 -8.72 -48.78 26.47
CA THR A 12 -8.88 -47.65 27.33
C THR A 12 -8.71 -46.37 26.52
N SER A 13 -9.84 -45.72 26.20
CA SER A 13 -9.87 -44.37 25.63
C SER A 13 -9.46 -43.36 26.72
N SER A 14 -8.21 -42.93 26.71
CA SER A 14 -7.78 -41.75 27.48
C SER A 14 -8.33 -40.51 26.80
N GLY A 15 -9.41 -39.97 27.32
CA GLY A 15 -9.96 -38.69 26.93
C GLY A 15 -8.93 -37.57 27.25
N ARG A 16 -8.19 -37.15 26.22
CA ARG A 16 -7.35 -35.96 26.30
C ARG A 16 -8.28 -34.75 26.28
N ALA A 17 -8.49 -34.14 27.42
CA ALA A 17 -9.16 -32.84 27.50
C ALA A 17 -8.35 -31.83 26.68
N SER A 18 -8.91 -31.42 25.54
CA SER A 18 -8.40 -30.30 24.76
C SER A 18 -8.70 -29.03 25.55
N GLY A 19 -7.71 -28.54 26.29
CA GLY A 19 -7.74 -27.20 26.83
C GLY A 19 -7.88 -26.16 25.69
N PRO A 20 -8.41 -24.97 25.96
CA PRO A 20 -8.55 -23.94 24.96
C PRO A 20 -7.17 -23.68 24.34
N VAL A 21 -7.06 -23.86 23.01
CA VAL A 21 -5.86 -23.49 22.25
C VAL A 21 -5.72 -21.97 22.41
N ALA A 22 -4.71 -21.54 23.16
CA ALA A 22 -4.38 -20.13 23.25
C ALA A 22 -4.11 -19.61 21.83
N SER A 23 -4.90 -18.67 21.38
CA SER A 23 -4.65 -17.97 20.13
C SER A 23 -3.21 -17.44 20.16
N PRO A 24 -2.44 -17.55 19.08
CA PRO A 24 -1.11 -16.96 19.04
C PRO A 24 -1.25 -15.47 19.32
N GLN A 25 -0.74 -15.05 20.48
CA GLN A 25 -0.65 -13.62 20.78
C GLN A 25 0.19 -13.01 19.66
N ALA A 26 -0.35 -11.97 19.03
CA ALA A 26 0.43 -11.14 18.14
C ALA A 26 1.75 -10.80 18.87
N PRO A 27 2.90 -10.85 18.19
CA PRO A 27 4.17 -10.52 18.81
C PRO A 27 4.00 -9.17 19.50
N ALA A 28 4.38 -9.11 20.78
CA ALA A 28 4.38 -7.88 21.55
C ALA A 28 5.03 -6.82 20.66
N THR A 29 4.30 -5.76 20.39
CA THR A 29 4.77 -4.62 19.57
C THR A 29 6.15 -4.28 20.08
N ALA A 30 7.18 -4.56 19.26
CA ALA A 30 8.54 -4.20 19.62
C ALA A 30 8.49 -2.74 20.05
N VAL A 31 8.99 -2.43 21.24
CA VAL A 31 9.02 -1.06 21.74
C VAL A 31 9.78 -0.27 20.71
N MET A 32 9.05 0.42 19.84
CA MET A 32 9.63 1.34 18.87
C MET A 32 10.40 2.37 19.68
N PRO A 33 11.65 2.69 19.37
CA PRO A 33 12.33 3.80 20.02
C PRO A 33 11.39 5.01 19.96
N ALA A 34 11.31 5.77 21.07
CA ALA A 34 10.42 6.92 21.12
C ALA A 34 10.71 7.82 19.92
N LEU A 35 9.80 7.84 18.93
CA LEU A 35 9.96 8.59 17.69
C LEU A 35 9.54 10.06 17.85
N GLU A 36 8.87 10.41 18.95
CA GLU A 36 8.46 11.79 19.23
C GLU A 36 9.64 12.77 19.23
N PRO A 37 10.79 12.51 19.89
CA PRO A 37 11.92 13.42 19.83
C PRO A 37 12.50 13.57 18.41
N LEU A 38 12.40 12.52 17.61
CA LEU A 38 12.83 12.58 16.19
C LEU A 38 11.87 13.43 15.37
N ALA A 39 10.56 13.37 15.63
CA ALA A 39 9.57 14.20 14.95
C ALA A 39 9.77 15.69 15.26
N GLU A 40 10.06 16.03 16.51
CA GLU A 40 10.41 17.40 16.93
C GLU A 40 11.70 17.86 16.24
N ALA A 41 12.73 17.02 16.23
CA ALA A 41 14.00 17.31 15.56
C ALA A 41 13.83 17.47 14.04
N ALA A 42 12.97 16.66 13.42
CA ALA A 42 12.69 16.73 12.00
C ALA A 42 12.01 18.04 11.59
N ALA A 43 11.16 18.60 12.44
CA ALA A 43 10.50 19.88 12.16
C ALA A 43 11.51 21.06 12.00
N GLY A 44 12.71 20.93 12.53
CA GLY A 44 13.79 21.92 12.40
C GLY A 44 14.68 21.73 11.16
N LEU A 45 14.46 20.68 10.37
CA LEU A 45 15.28 20.41 9.18
C LEU A 45 14.92 21.32 7.98
N PRO A 46 15.85 21.52 7.05
CA PRO A 46 15.61 22.39 5.88
C PRO A 46 14.51 21.81 4.99
N GLY A 47 13.60 22.67 4.53
CA GLY A 47 12.54 22.28 3.59
C GLY A 47 11.42 21.43 4.18
N VAL A 48 11.34 21.29 5.49
CA VAL A 48 10.23 20.58 6.15
C VAL A 48 9.05 21.52 6.31
N ARG A 49 7.89 21.13 5.75
CA ARG A 49 6.59 21.81 5.96
C ARG A 49 5.92 21.33 7.23
N ARG A 50 5.95 20.02 7.46
CA ARG A 50 5.33 19.35 8.60
C ARG A 50 6.07 18.05 8.88
N ALA A 51 6.28 17.72 10.14
CA ALA A 51 6.74 16.42 10.58
C ALA A 51 5.81 15.90 11.67
N GLY A 52 5.59 14.59 11.70
CA GLY A 52 4.72 13.95 12.69
C GLY A 52 4.80 12.44 12.64
N LEU A 53 4.13 11.80 13.59
CA LEU A 53 4.03 10.33 13.61
C LEU A 53 2.69 9.91 13.00
N GLU A 54 2.75 9.07 11.98
CA GLU A 54 1.58 8.51 11.32
C GLU A 54 1.78 6.99 11.15
N GLY A 55 0.84 6.19 11.62
CA GLY A 55 0.93 4.73 11.51
C GLY A 55 2.12 4.09 12.22
N GLY A 56 2.72 4.77 13.21
CA GLY A 56 3.89 4.27 13.93
C GLY A 56 5.24 4.58 13.26
N GLU A 57 5.25 5.38 12.20
CA GLU A 57 6.45 5.84 11.49
C GLU A 57 6.56 7.36 11.53
N LEU A 58 7.79 7.87 11.42
CA LEU A 58 8.02 9.30 11.23
C LEU A 58 7.71 9.69 9.78
N VAL A 59 6.72 10.58 9.61
CA VAL A 59 6.32 11.12 8.31
C VAL A 59 6.68 12.59 8.22
N ILE A 60 7.39 12.98 7.16
CA ILE A 60 7.84 14.34 6.89
C ILE A 60 7.24 14.81 5.57
N HIS A 61 6.44 15.85 5.59
CA HIS A 61 5.99 16.55 4.39
C HIS A 61 7.00 17.65 4.06
N ALA A 62 7.59 17.57 2.87
CA ALA A 62 8.70 18.44 2.47
C ALA A 62 8.33 19.38 1.31
N GLU A 63 9.08 20.48 1.21
CA GLU A 63 9.07 21.35 0.05
C GLU A 63 9.81 20.70 -1.11
N ARG A 64 9.20 20.67 -2.29
CA ARG A 64 9.76 20.07 -3.50
C ARG A 64 11.16 20.57 -3.81
N ASP A 65 11.35 21.88 -3.83
CA ASP A 65 12.58 22.50 -4.29
C ASP A 65 13.78 22.27 -3.34
N ARG A 66 13.50 21.90 -2.09
CA ARG A 66 14.49 21.68 -1.05
C ARG A 66 14.67 20.21 -0.66
N VAL A 67 14.05 19.28 -1.41
CA VAL A 67 14.09 17.85 -1.09
C VAL A 67 15.52 17.31 -1.01
N THR A 68 16.43 17.76 -1.89
CA THR A 68 17.83 17.29 -1.89
C THR A 68 18.58 17.71 -0.62
N GLU A 69 18.35 18.94 -0.13
CA GLU A 69 18.94 19.43 1.12
C GLU A 69 18.43 18.62 2.32
N LEU A 70 17.13 18.38 2.35
CA LEU A 70 16.50 17.56 3.40
C LEU A 70 17.07 16.14 3.39
N MET A 71 17.17 15.50 2.22
CA MET A 71 17.67 14.13 2.10
C MET A 71 19.14 14.01 2.55
N LEU A 72 19.98 15.02 2.25
CA LEU A 72 21.35 15.10 2.77
C LEU A 72 21.35 15.21 4.30
N ALA A 73 20.48 16.07 4.85
CA ALA A 73 20.38 16.24 6.30
C ALA A 73 19.92 14.93 6.98
N LEU A 74 18.93 14.22 6.43
CA LEU A 74 18.45 12.95 6.98
C LEU A 74 19.51 11.84 6.90
N ARG A 75 20.37 11.85 5.89
CA ARG A 75 21.48 10.91 5.78
C ARG A 75 22.59 11.20 6.77
N ASP A 76 23.00 12.48 6.87
CA ASP A 76 24.25 12.88 7.52
C ASP A 76 24.07 13.25 9.00
N ASP A 77 22.86 13.61 9.45
CA ASP A 77 22.57 13.89 10.86
C ASP A 77 22.60 12.61 11.68
N PRO A 78 23.46 12.50 12.70
CA PRO A 78 23.57 11.29 13.53
C PRO A 78 22.29 10.87 14.23
N ARG A 79 21.32 11.78 14.40
CA ARG A 79 20.01 11.46 15.04
C ARG A 79 19.14 10.62 14.12
N PHE A 80 19.20 10.87 12.82
CA PHE A 80 18.42 10.16 11.81
C PHE A 80 19.22 9.04 11.17
N ALA A 81 20.45 9.31 10.74
CA ALA A 81 21.39 8.38 10.12
C ALA A 81 20.68 7.44 9.11
N CYS A 82 19.95 8.02 8.16
CA CYS A 82 19.25 7.27 7.14
C CYS A 82 20.24 6.77 6.09
N GLU A 83 20.89 5.63 6.38
CA GLU A 83 21.93 5.07 5.50
C GLU A 83 21.35 4.53 4.19
N GLN A 84 20.10 4.06 4.22
CA GLN A 84 19.49 3.41 3.08
C GLN A 84 18.19 4.06 2.65
N MET A 85 18.07 4.33 1.35
CA MET A 85 16.81 4.55 0.70
C MET A 85 16.23 3.19 0.31
N MET A 86 15.09 2.83 0.87
CA MET A 86 14.44 1.54 0.62
C MET A 86 13.62 1.57 -0.66
N ASP A 87 12.88 2.65 -0.85
CA ASP A 87 11.92 2.77 -1.95
C ASP A 87 11.61 4.23 -2.26
N LEU A 88 11.20 4.50 -3.50
CA LEU A 88 10.57 5.72 -3.96
C LEU A 88 9.37 5.35 -4.82
N CYS A 89 8.21 5.79 -4.46
CA CYS A 89 7.00 5.54 -5.24
C CYS A 89 6.20 6.81 -5.49
N GLY A 90 5.41 6.82 -6.57
CA GLY A 90 4.43 7.85 -6.87
C GLY A 90 3.06 7.47 -6.32
N VAL A 91 2.24 8.47 -5.99
CA VAL A 91 0.81 8.31 -5.69
C VAL A 91 0.03 9.34 -6.49
N ASP A 92 -1.03 8.90 -7.13
CA ASP A 92 -1.88 9.76 -7.98
C ASP A 92 -3.17 10.15 -7.25
N TRP A 93 -3.39 11.48 -7.12
CA TRP A 93 -4.57 12.10 -6.55
C TRP A 93 -5.24 13.02 -7.57
N PRO A 94 -6.06 12.52 -8.47
CA PRO A 94 -6.62 13.31 -9.59
C PRO A 94 -7.39 14.54 -9.18
N GLU A 95 -7.90 14.57 -7.95
CA GLU A 95 -8.71 15.67 -7.42
C GLU A 95 -7.89 16.86 -6.88
N ARG A 96 -6.56 16.69 -6.73
CA ARG A 96 -5.68 17.72 -6.18
C ARG A 96 -5.07 18.58 -7.29
N ALA A 97 -4.76 19.83 -6.98
CA ALA A 97 -4.00 20.72 -7.87
C ALA A 97 -2.56 20.21 -8.04
N GLU A 98 -1.86 19.91 -6.94
CA GLU A 98 -0.62 19.12 -6.96
C GLU A 98 -1.02 17.65 -6.95
N ARG A 99 -1.18 17.09 -8.14
CA ARG A 99 -1.78 15.78 -8.38
C ARG A 99 -0.99 14.63 -7.78
N PHE A 100 0.34 14.72 -7.81
CA PHE A 100 1.20 13.60 -7.43
C PHE A 100 1.87 13.80 -6.08
N ASP A 101 1.91 12.75 -5.28
CA ASP A 101 2.83 12.65 -4.15
C ASP A 101 3.99 11.74 -4.57
N VAL A 102 5.22 12.19 -4.29
CA VAL A 102 6.42 11.37 -4.37
C VAL A 102 6.77 10.98 -2.94
N VAL A 103 6.74 9.70 -2.67
CA VAL A 103 6.95 9.12 -1.33
C VAL A 103 8.30 8.42 -1.30
N TYR A 104 9.15 8.85 -0.41
CA TYR A 104 10.48 8.26 -0.17
C TYR A 104 10.43 7.50 1.15
N ASN A 105 10.81 6.23 1.14
CA ASN A 105 10.94 5.41 2.32
C ASN A 105 12.42 5.22 2.64
N LEU A 106 12.84 5.75 3.79
CA LEU A 106 14.22 5.72 4.25
C LEU A 106 14.35 4.82 5.46
N LEU A 107 15.50 4.18 5.62
CA LEU A 107 15.83 3.31 6.72
C LEU A 107 17.14 3.74 7.38
N SER A 108 17.10 3.89 8.68
CA SER A 108 18.28 3.87 9.53
C SER A 108 18.53 2.46 10.01
N VAL A 109 19.60 1.86 9.54
CA VAL A 109 20.01 0.50 9.96
C VAL A 109 20.59 0.56 11.37
N SER A 110 21.38 1.61 11.66
CA SER A 110 22.02 1.79 12.97
C SER A 110 21.01 2.00 14.10
N HIS A 111 19.97 2.78 13.86
CA HIS A 111 18.96 3.11 14.89
C HIS A 111 17.69 2.29 14.77
N ASN A 112 17.53 1.47 13.73
CA ASN A 112 16.36 0.64 13.47
C ASN A 112 15.05 1.42 13.47
N HIS A 113 15.03 2.57 12.78
CA HIS A 113 13.82 3.33 12.54
C HIS A 113 13.64 3.65 11.05
N ARG A 114 12.41 3.94 10.68
CA ARG A 114 12.00 4.31 9.32
C ARG A 114 11.53 5.75 9.29
N VAL A 115 11.85 6.42 8.19
CA VAL A 115 11.40 7.78 7.92
C VAL A 115 10.75 7.80 6.55
N ARG A 116 9.53 8.30 6.47
CA ARG A 116 8.83 8.53 5.22
C ARG A 116 8.85 10.02 4.90
N VAL A 117 9.32 10.36 3.71
CA VAL A 117 9.27 11.74 3.23
C VAL A 117 8.29 11.82 2.07
N VAL A 118 7.37 12.78 2.13
CA VAL A 118 6.34 13.00 1.12
C VAL A 118 6.55 14.38 0.49
N VAL A 119 6.62 14.42 -0.83
CA VAL A 119 6.76 15.63 -1.62
C VAL A 119 5.62 15.71 -2.62
N THR A 120 4.92 16.83 -2.67
CA THR A 120 3.83 17.03 -3.64
C THR A 120 4.36 17.69 -4.90
N THR A 121 3.80 17.28 -6.06
CA THR A 121 4.12 17.87 -7.36
C THR A 121 2.94 17.74 -8.33
N ASP A 122 3.04 18.44 -9.45
CA ASP A 122 2.11 18.34 -10.57
C ASP A 122 2.77 17.66 -11.79
N GLU A 123 2.07 17.67 -12.92
CA GLU A 123 2.54 17.06 -14.18
C GLU A 123 3.72 17.82 -14.83
N GLN A 124 3.93 19.08 -14.49
CA GLN A 124 4.87 19.98 -15.16
C GLN A 124 6.09 20.31 -14.29
N ALA A 125 5.88 20.39 -12.98
CA ALA A 125 6.90 20.82 -12.05
C ALA A 125 7.82 19.65 -11.66
N PRO A 126 9.10 19.66 -12.07
CA PRO A 126 10.00 18.57 -11.77
C PRO A 126 10.40 18.54 -10.30
N VAL A 127 10.57 17.34 -9.76
CA VAL A 127 11.15 17.12 -8.43
C VAL A 127 12.67 16.99 -8.58
N PRO A 128 13.49 17.65 -7.75
CA PRO A 128 14.93 17.46 -7.79
C PRO A 128 15.31 15.99 -7.54
N SER A 129 16.17 15.44 -8.42
CA SER A 129 16.66 14.08 -8.27
C SER A 129 17.59 13.94 -7.08
N ILE A 130 17.44 12.82 -6.35
CA ILE A 130 18.27 12.49 -5.19
C ILE A 130 19.34 11.42 -5.49
N HIS A 131 19.60 11.13 -6.76
CA HIS A 131 20.56 10.11 -7.18
C HIS A 131 21.98 10.34 -6.63
N ARG A 132 22.32 11.60 -6.33
CA ARG A 132 23.62 11.95 -5.71
C ARG A 132 23.69 11.63 -4.23
N VAL A 133 22.54 11.52 -3.57
CA VAL A 133 22.44 11.14 -2.15
C VAL A 133 22.46 9.61 -2.04
N TRP A 134 21.60 8.95 -2.79
CA TRP A 134 21.56 7.49 -2.91
C TRP A 134 21.50 7.09 -4.40
N PRO A 135 22.52 6.44 -4.95
CA PRO A 135 22.55 6.08 -6.37
C PRO A 135 21.41 5.17 -6.80
N VAL A 136 20.83 4.40 -5.89
CA VAL A 136 19.67 3.54 -6.14
C VAL A 136 18.44 4.33 -6.58
N ALA A 137 18.33 5.60 -6.20
CA ALA A 137 17.25 6.49 -6.60
C ALA A 137 17.08 6.57 -8.14
N THR A 138 18.16 6.41 -8.88
CA THR A 138 18.14 6.42 -10.36
C THR A 138 17.10 5.42 -10.92
N TRP A 139 16.95 4.26 -10.32
CA TRP A 139 16.03 3.23 -10.77
C TRP A 139 14.59 3.55 -10.39
N PHE A 140 14.35 3.92 -9.15
CA PHE A 140 13.01 4.25 -8.66
C PHE A 140 12.46 5.55 -9.27
N GLU A 141 13.30 6.55 -9.52
CA GLU A 141 12.90 7.76 -10.23
C GLU A 141 12.48 7.48 -11.66
N ARG A 142 13.15 6.55 -12.35
CA ARG A 142 12.74 6.10 -13.69
C ARG A 142 11.40 5.37 -13.64
N GLU A 143 11.17 4.53 -12.63
CA GLU A 143 9.89 3.84 -12.43
C GLU A 143 8.76 4.83 -12.17
N ALA A 144 8.96 5.79 -11.26
CA ALA A 144 7.96 6.82 -10.97
C ALA A 144 7.65 7.68 -12.21
N TRP A 145 8.66 8.01 -13.02
CA TRP A 145 8.44 8.68 -14.29
C TRP A 145 7.70 7.80 -15.30
N ASP A 146 8.07 6.54 -15.44
CA ASP A 146 7.45 5.63 -16.40
C ASP A 146 5.98 5.37 -16.07
N MET A 147 5.68 5.14 -14.80
CA MET A 147 4.34 4.76 -14.33
C MET A 147 3.38 5.95 -14.15
N TYR A 148 3.88 7.11 -13.73
CA TYR A 148 3.06 8.28 -13.42
C TYR A 148 3.36 9.51 -14.26
N GLY A 149 4.53 9.57 -14.91
CA GLY A 149 4.97 10.75 -15.65
C GLY A 149 5.57 11.86 -14.79
N ILE A 150 5.98 11.55 -13.56
CA ILE A 150 6.61 12.51 -12.65
C ILE A 150 8.02 12.83 -13.16
N LEU A 151 8.32 14.12 -13.36
CA LEU A 151 9.60 14.56 -13.85
C LEU A 151 10.63 14.72 -12.73
N PHE A 152 11.87 14.26 -12.97
CA PHE A 152 12.98 14.39 -12.02
C PHE A 152 14.10 15.27 -12.62
N ALA A 153 14.30 16.47 -12.04
CA ALA A 153 15.33 17.39 -12.48
C ALA A 153 16.73 16.91 -12.06
N GLY A 154 17.66 16.88 -13.00
CA GLY A 154 19.05 16.47 -12.72
C GLY A 154 19.28 14.97 -12.74
N GLN A 155 18.27 14.18 -13.06
CA GLN A 155 18.40 12.74 -13.31
C GLN A 155 19.15 12.53 -14.65
N PRO A 156 20.31 11.82 -14.64
CA PRO A 156 21.14 11.71 -15.84
C PRO A 156 20.55 10.80 -16.93
N ASP A 157 19.69 9.85 -16.58
CA ASP A 157 19.16 8.85 -17.48
C ASP A 157 17.67 8.59 -17.20
N LEU A 158 16.82 9.58 -17.47
CA LEU A 158 15.39 9.48 -17.31
C LEU A 158 14.76 8.84 -18.56
N ARG A 159 14.58 7.55 -18.54
CA ARG A 159 13.96 6.75 -19.61
C ARG A 159 13.06 5.66 -19.04
N ARG A 160 12.18 5.12 -19.87
CA ARG A 160 11.26 4.05 -19.46
C ARG A 160 12.01 2.82 -18.96
N ILE A 161 11.41 2.09 -18.03
CA ILE A 161 12.01 0.91 -17.40
C ILE A 161 11.07 -0.30 -17.38
N LEU A 162 9.79 -0.11 -17.15
CA LEU A 162 8.81 -1.19 -17.02
C LEU A 162 7.92 -1.34 -18.26
N THR A 163 7.59 -0.24 -18.93
CA THR A 163 6.77 -0.29 -20.12
C THR A 163 7.59 -0.66 -21.36
N ASP A 164 6.92 -1.23 -22.36
CA ASP A 164 7.53 -1.63 -23.62
C ASP A 164 8.00 -0.41 -24.44
N TYR A 165 8.88 -0.65 -25.41
CA TYR A 165 9.36 0.37 -26.35
C TYR A 165 8.19 0.96 -27.15
N GLY A 166 8.12 2.29 -27.18
CA GLY A 166 7.04 2.99 -27.87
C GLY A 166 5.71 3.02 -27.13
N PHE A 167 5.66 2.55 -25.88
CA PHE A 167 4.45 2.66 -25.06
C PHE A 167 4.05 4.12 -24.87
N SER A 168 2.77 4.43 -25.04
CA SER A 168 2.20 5.76 -24.89
C SER A 168 1.34 5.83 -23.62
N GLY A 169 1.63 6.82 -22.76
CA GLY A 169 0.92 7.05 -21.50
C GLY A 169 1.67 6.55 -20.27
N HIS A 170 0.98 6.62 -19.13
CA HIS A 170 1.49 6.28 -17.81
C HIS A 170 0.50 5.37 -17.08
N PRO A 171 0.78 4.05 -17.00
CA PRO A 171 -0.23 3.04 -16.66
C PRO A 171 -0.77 3.10 -15.24
N LEU A 172 -0.04 3.69 -14.27
CA LEU A 172 -0.50 3.77 -12.89
C LEU A 172 -1.28 5.04 -12.56
N ARG A 173 -1.46 5.95 -13.53
CA ARG A 173 -2.39 7.06 -13.35
C ARG A 173 -3.82 6.54 -13.27
N LYS A 174 -4.63 7.15 -12.41
CA LYS A 174 -6.04 6.76 -12.20
C LYS A 174 -6.92 6.95 -13.43
N ASP A 175 -6.56 7.87 -14.32
CA ASP A 175 -7.24 8.14 -15.58
C ASP A 175 -6.80 7.22 -16.74
N PHE A 176 -5.77 6.38 -16.53
CA PHE A 176 -5.37 5.39 -17.53
C PHE A 176 -6.29 4.16 -17.43
N PRO A 177 -6.87 3.67 -18.56
CA PRO A 177 -7.78 2.54 -18.53
C PRO A 177 -7.05 1.25 -18.12
N LEU A 178 -7.67 0.46 -17.25
CA LEU A 178 -7.07 -0.77 -16.69
C LEU A 178 -6.71 -1.80 -17.77
N SER A 179 -7.51 -1.91 -18.83
CA SER A 179 -7.24 -2.79 -19.97
C SER A 179 -6.24 -2.21 -20.98
N GLY A 180 -5.83 -0.94 -20.82
CA GLY A 180 -4.98 -0.25 -21.77
C GLY A 180 -5.69 0.13 -23.08
N HIS A 181 -4.93 0.56 -24.07
CA HIS A 181 -5.43 0.94 -25.40
C HIS A 181 -5.00 -0.01 -26.50
N VAL A 182 -3.89 -0.71 -26.28
CA VAL A 182 -3.21 -1.54 -27.28
C VAL A 182 -2.88 -2.88 -26.65
N GLU A 183 -3.10 -3.95 -27.40
CA GLU A 183 -2.66 -5.29 -27.03
C GLU A 183 -1.62 -5.79 -28.04
N VAL A 184 -0.89 -6.80 -27.64
CA VAL A 184 0.16 -7.43 -28.42
C VAL A 184 -0.29 -8.83 -28.79
N ARG A 185 -0.24 -9.15 -30.10
CA ARG A 185 -0.60 -10.46 -30.63
C ARG A 185 0.50 -10.99 -31.54
N TYR A 186 0.75 -12.30 -31.49
CA TYR A 186 1.60 -12.95 -32.49
C TYR A 186 0.82 -13.21 -33.78
N ASP A 187 1.35 -12.73 -34.90
CA ASP A 187 0.80 -12.95 -36.22
C ASP A 187 1.52 -14.14 -36.88
N GLU A 188 0.79 -15.22 -37.09
CA GLU A 188 1.33 -16.47 -37.68
C GLU A 188 1.75 -16.32 -39.15
N GLU A 189 1.06 -15.45 -39.90
CA GLU A 189 1.39 -15.23 -41.33
C GLU A 189 2.66 -14.40 -41.45
N ARG A 190 2.77 -13.34 -40.66
CA ARG A 190 3.93 -12.45 -40.68
C ARG A 190 5.08 -12.97 -39.82
N LYS A 191 4.84 -13.99 -38.99
CA LYS A 191 5.79 -14.57 -38.04
C LYS A 191 6.45 -13.52 -37.12
N GLN A 192 5.65 -12.56 -36.68
CA GLN A 192 6.10 -11.47 -35.81
C GLN A 192 5.00 -11.03 -34.84
N VAL A 193 5.44 -10.33 -33.82
CA VAL A 193 4.55 -9.67 -32.87
C VAL A 193 4.00 -8.39 -33.49
N VAL A 194 2.67 -8.23 -33.45
CA VAL A 194 1.98 -7.04 -33.96
C VAL A 194 1.18 -6.37 -32.83
N TYR A 195 1.10 -5.06 -32.92
CA TYR A 195 0.26 -4.25 -32.02
C TYR A 195 -1.09 -4.04 -32.67
N GLN A 196 -2.15 -4.21 -31.90
CA GLN A 196 -3.52 -3.98 -32.34
C GLN A 196 -4.32 -3.26 -31.22
N PRO A 197 -5.45 -2.62 -31.55
CA PRO A 197 -6.36 -2.11 -30.51
C PRO A 197 -6.84 -3.24 -29.63
N VAL A 198 -7.02 -2.93 -28.32
CA VAL A 198 -7.48 -3.91 -27.33
C VAL A 198 -8.80 -4.55 -27.75
N SER A 199 -8.82 -5.87 -27.81
CA SER A 199 -10.01 -6.68 -28.07
C SER A 199 -9.95 -7.93 -27.19
N LEU A 200 -10.29 -7.78 -25.93
CA LEU A 200 -10.22 -8.86 -24.95
C LEU A 200 -11.35 -9.87 -25.21
N THR A 201 -11.05 -11.15 -25.06
CA THR A 201 -12.05 -12.24 -25.18
C THR A 201 -13.08 -12.20 -24.07
N GLN A 202 -12.74 -11.62 -22.93
CA GLN A 202 -13.63 -11.38 -21.81
C GLN A 202 -13.51 -9.92 -21.40
N ASP A 203 -14.66 -9.24 -21.32
CA ASP A 203 -14.70 -7.87 -20.80
C ASP A 203 -14.25 -7.82 -19.36
N PHE A 204 -13.65 -6.68 -18.97
CA PHE A 204 -13.27 -6.45 -17.59
C PHE A 204 -14.51 -6.47 -16.70
N ARG A 205 -14.47 -7.29 -15.65
CA ARG A 205 -15.56 -7.46 -14.70
C ARG A 205 -15.23 -6.74 -13.40
N ASN A 206 -16.18 -5.94 -12.92
CA ASN A 206 -16.12 -5.41 -11.58
C ASN A 206 -16.50 -6.52 -10.60
N PHE A 207 -15.56 -6.89 -9.74
CA PHE A 207 -15.82 -7.78 -8.63
C PHE A 207 -15.94 -6.96 -7.36
N ASP A 208 -17.02 -7.20 -6.66
CA ASP A 208 -17.10 -6.84 -5.26
C ASP A 208 -16.42 -7.98 -4.49
N TYR A 209 -15.18 -7.76 -4.07
CA TYR A 209 -14.37 -8.77 -3.38
C TYR A 209 -14.84 -9.05 -1.94
N VAL A 210 -15.92 -8.45 -1.53
CA VAL A 210 -16.55 -8.75 -0.25
C VAL A 210 -17.20 -10.13 -0.35
N SER A 211 -16.68 -11.07 0.43
CA SER A 211 -17.32 -12.37 0.59
C SER A 211 -18.76 -12.15 1.07
N PRO A 212 -19.77 -12.84 0.50
CA PRO A 212 -21.13 -12.77 1.03
C PRO A 212 -21.20 -13.10 2.53
N TRP A 213 -20.28 -13.93 3.01
CA TRP A 213 -20.16 -14.30 4.42
C TRP A 213 -19.49 -13.20 5.26
N GLU A 214 -18.59 -12.42 4.71
CA GLU A 214 -17.94 -11.30 5.37
C GLU A 214 -18.79 -10.02 5.30
N GLY A 215 -19.54 -9.84 4.23
CA GLY A 215 -20.48 -8.73 4.04
C GLY A 215 -21.76 -8.84 4.86
N MET A 216 -22.11 -10.02 5.32
CA MET A 216 -23.25 -10.20 6.20
C MET A 216 -22.92 -9.73 7.61
N VAL A 217 -23.50 -8.60 7.99
CA VAL A 217 -23.42 -8.07 9.36
C VAL A 217 -24.11 -9.02 10.37
N THR A 218 -25.08 -9.81 9.88
CA THR A 218 -25.81 -10.82 10.66
C THR A 218 -26.04 -12.05 9.81
N LEU A 219 -25.51 -13.19 10.24
CA LEU A 219 -25.88 -14.48 9.71
C LEU A 219 -27.18 -14.94 10.40
N PRO A 220 -28.16 -15.52 9.66
CA PRO A 220 -29.32 -16.14 10.27
C PRO A 220 -28.86 -17.23 11.26
N GLY A 221 -29.29 -17.13 12.52
CA GLY A 221 -28.91 -18.06 13.58
C GLY A 221 -27.70 -17.63 14.43
N ASP A 222 -27.09 -16.51 14.14
CA ASP A 222 -25.92 -16.03 14.88
C ASP A 222 -26.23 -14.81 15.79
N GLU A 223 -27.29 -14.96 16.58
CA GLU A 223 -27.81 -13.91 17.46
C GLU A 223 -26.85 -13.56 18.60
N LYS A 224 -25.87 -14.43 18.89
CA LYS A 224 -24.88 -14.21 19.96
C LYS A 224 -23.70 -13.34 19.55
N VAL A 225 -23.48 -13.13 18.25
CA VAL A 225 -22.31 -12.36 17.73
C VAL A 225 -22.46 -10.86 17.92
N HIS A 226 -23.68 -10.35 18.01
CA HIS A 226 -23.93 -8.91 18.22
C HIS A 226 -23.25 -8.34 19.46
N GLY A 227 -23.22 -9.08 20.56
CA GLY A 227 -22.57 -8.66 21.79
C GLY A 227 -21.05 -8.56 21.68
N THR A 228 -20.45 -9.52 20.99
CA THR A 228 -19.00 -9.64 20.84
C THR A 228 -18.44 -8.61 19.86
N ARG A 229 -19.14 -8.35 18.74
CA ARG A 229 -18.74 -7.31 17.78
C ARG A 229 -18.82 -5.89 18.36
N LYS A 230 -19.85 -5.62 19.18
CA LYS A 230 -19.97 -4.34 19.87
C LYS A 230 -18.87 -4.13 20.90
N ALA A 231 -18.46 -5.21 21.59
CA ALA A 231 -17.34 -5.17 22.55
C ALA A 231 -15.98 -4.97 21.87
N LEU A 232 -15.83 -5.43 20.63
CA LEU A 232 -14.60 -5.29 19.83
C LEU A 232 -14.57 -4.03 18.94
N GLY A 233 -15.61 -3.18 18.97
CA GLY A 233 -15.68 -1.95 18.19
C GLY A 233 -15.77 -2.16 16.69
N ILE A 234 -16.06 -3.38 16.23
CA ILE A 234 -16.14 -3.73 14.82
C ILE A 234 -17.59 -3.59 14.35
N GLY A 235 -17.88 -2.62 13.49
CA GLY A 235 -19.11 -2.58 12.70
C GLY A 235 -20.25 -1.69 13.15
N THR A 236 -20.00 -0.46 13.62
CA THR A 236 -21.05 0.51 13.97
C THR A 236 -21.20 1.69 13.01
N GLN A 237 -20.74 1.63 11.77
CA GLN A 237 -20.86 2.76 10.83
C GLN A 237 -21.77 2.53 9.61
N ALA A 238 -22.73 1.63 9.65
CA ALA A 238 -23.63 1.43 8.51
C ALA A 238 -25.11 1.34 8.89
N GLN A 239 -25.63 2.29 9.66
CA GLN A 239 -27.07 2.50 9.77
C GLN A 239 -27.43 3.92 10.23
N SER A 240 -27.18 4.93 9.39
CA SER A 240 -27.85 6.22 9.51
C SER A 240 -28.18 6.74 8.11
N GLY A 241 -29.19 6.17 7.48
CA GLY A 241 -29.58 6.61 6.14
C GLY A 241 -30.77 5.87 5.53
N ALA A 242 -31.72 5.45 6.35
CA ALA A 242 -33.01 5.02 5.80
C ALA A 242 -34.11 5.20 6.86
N SER A 243 -34.60 6.42 7.02
CA SER A 243 -35.90 6.63 7.64
C SER A 243 -36.64 7.78 6.94
N GLY A 244 -37.70 7.42 6.24
CA GLY A 244 -38.93 8.17 6.25
C GLY A 244 -39.16 9.18 5.14
N GLY A 245 -39.40 8.74 3.94
CA GLY A 245 -40.32 9.42 3.03
C GLY A 245 -41.72 8.88 3.23
N GLY A 246 -42.42 9.41 4.22
CA GLY A 246 -43.87 9.19 4.36
C GLY A 246 -44.63 10.10 3.41
N ASN A 247 -45.23 9.51 2.40
CA ASN A 247 -46.25 10.09 1.56
C ASN A 247 -47.45 10.48 2.42
N LYS A 248 -47.89 11.70 2.35
CA LYS A 248 -49.26 12.14 2.67
C LYS A 248 -49.79 12.90 1.47
N ASP A 249 -50.40 12.13 0.60
CA ASP A 249 -51.48 12.66 -0.24
C ASP A 249 -52.70 12.76 0.66
N GLU A 250 -53.32 13.94 0.71
CA GLU A 250 -54.78 14.10 0.79
C GLU A 250 -55.17 15.56 0.71
N ALA A 251 -56.12 15.77 -0.17
CA ALA A 251 -57.02 16.91 -0.41
C ALA A 251 -56.55 17.98 -1.39
#